data_860ec86e7fa1b131723f2516bbe518ff
#
_entry.id   860ec86e7fa1b131723f2516bbe518ff
#
_cell.length_a   1.000
_cell.length_b   1.000
_cell.length_c   1.000
_cell.angle_alpha   90.00
_cell.angle_beta   90.00
_cell.angle_gamma   90.00
#
_symmetry.space_group_name_H-M   'P 1'
#
loop_
_entity.id
_entity.type
_entity.pdbx_description
1 polymer ?
#
loop_
_entity_poly.entity_id
_entity_poly.type
_entity_poly.pdbx_seq_one_letter_code
_entity_poly.pdbx_strand_id
1 'polypeptide(L)'
;MKYPLDFESTFEKSLLFWLTRFIRNKTTSLSNSNITDQTKMAILIKSLINDIRSIDDLTKTAKELRKIGMNGLNVYYTPLEKLYHYLVTFGAASMKEIDEEILQDFLITATSNLSDATKKNYRIALITFFGYIDKQNGEENGNLYRFDIELKNWGGLSGKSGTKLPSFMNKDEVNKFIETLNIYPFGAKLAARNRLIIKIILYTGVRVTEALKLNMKDFVKEDDIYVIQIKGKGNKPRVAMIKENVIKSDLLDWLERRPKVNLLFSNQKGEQLSQAYVYTLVESILIAANINKTKKGPHFLRHTFASLLYMKSKDLVLVQEALGH
;
A
#
# COMPACT_ATOMS: atom_id res chain seq x y z
N MET A 1 30.56 7.08 -9.44
CA MET A 1 31.59 7.21 -8.40
C MET A 1 31.40 6.04 -7.45
N LYS A 2 32.46 5.28 -7.20
CA LYS A 2 32.44 4.14 -6.26
C LYS A 2 32.99 4.57 -4.90
N TYR A 3 32.58 3.88 -3.86
CA TYR A 3 32.94 4.19 -2.47
C TYR A 3 33.43 2.93 -1.77
N PRO A 4 34.44 2.99 -0.88
CA PRO A 4 34.81 1.86 -0.06
C PRO A 4 33.65 1.43 0.85
N LEU A 5 33.60 0.17 1.23
CA LEU A 5 32.51 -0.34 2.09
C LEU A 5 32.46 0.39 3.41
N ASP A 6 33.60 0.47 4.10
CA ASP A 6 33.75 1.20 5.35
C ASP A 6 34.20 2.63 5.03
N PHE A 7 33.29 3.40 4.41
CA PHE A 7 33.55 4.77 3.97
C PHE A 7 33.73 5.75 5.12
N GLU A 8 33.05 5.52 6.22
CA GLU A 8 33.03 6.37 7.40
C GLU A 8 33.91 5.79 8.53
N SER A 9 34.16 6.59 9.55
CA SER A 9 35.06 6.25 10.66
C SER A 9 34.59 5.10 11.56
N THR A 10 33.30 4.75 11.51
CA THR A 10 32.73 3.66 12.30
C THR A 10 31.77 2.84 11.41
N PHE A 11 31.58 1.58 11.77
CA PHE A 11 30.60 0.70 11.13
C PHE A 11 29.21 1.33 11.06
N GLU A 12 28.72 1.84 12.18
CA GLU A 12 27.41 2.48 12.27
C GLU A 12 27.24 3.62 11.27
N LYS A 13 28.24 4.50 11.13
CA LYS A 13 28.23 5.60 10.17
C LYS A 13 28.32 5.11 8.73
N SER A 14 29.14 4.08 8.46
CA SER A 14 29.25 3.47 7.14
C SER A 14 27.94 2.82 6.72
N LEU A 15 27.27 2.10 7.63
CA LEU A 15 25.95 1.52 7.38
C LEU A 15 24.90 2.61 7.12
N LEU A 16 24.87 3.68 7.92
CA LEU A 16 23.99 4.82 7.73
C LEU A 16 24.23 5.51 6.37
N PHE A 17 25.50 5.68 5.98
CA PHE A 17 25.87 6.21 4.67
C PHE A 17 25.26 5.38 3.53
N TRP A 18 25.41 4.05 3.57
CA TRP A 18 24.87 3.16 2.56
C TRP A 18 23.33 3.14 2.54
N LEU A 19 22.70 3.13 3.71
CA LEU A 19 21.24 3.22 3.82
C LEU A 19 20.69 4.52 3.21
N THR A 20 21.31 5.64 3.54
CA THR A 20 20.90 6.95 3.03
C THR A 20 21.02 7.04 1.51
N ARG A 21 22.13 6.56 0.94
CA ARG A 21 22.31 6.49 -0.52
C ARG A 21 21.32 5.56 -1.20
N PHE A 22 21.04 4.42 -0.60
CA PHE A 22 20.06 3.48 -1.11
C PHE A 22 18.65 4.07 -1.09
N ILE A 23 18.23 4.70 0.01
CA ILE A 23 16.94 5.36 0.11
C ILE A 23 16.82 6.48 -0.94
N ARG A 24 17.88 7.28 -1.12
CA ARG A 24 17.93 8.27 -2.20
C ARG A 24 17.78 7.63 -3.59
N ASN A 25 18.47 6.55 -3.87
CA ASN A 25 18.32 5.80 -5.13
C ASN A 25 16.88 5.32 -5.31
N LYS A 26 16.22 4.86 -4.24
CA LYS A 26 14.81 4.45 -4.30
C LYS A 26 13.87 5.62 -4.60
N THR A 27 14.14 6.82 -4.10
CA THR A 27 13.30 8.00 -4.45
C THR A 27 13.31 8.33 -5.94
N THR A 28 14.38 7.99 -6.66
CA THR A 28 14.47 8.20 -8.12
C THR A 28 13.93 7.02 -8.94
N SER A 29 13.91 5.81 -8.39
CA SER A 29 13.52 4.59 -9.11
C SER A 29 12.07 4.14 -8.84
N LEU A 30 11.46 4.61 -7.76
CA LEU A 30 10.06 4.32 -7.46
C LEU A 30 9.12 5.25 -8.24
N SER A 31 7.88 4.77 -8.46
CA SER A 31 6.85 5.60 -9.11
C SER A 31 6.60 6.88 -8.31
N ASN A 32 6.65 8.01 -9.00
CA ASN A 32 6.39 9.35 -8.48
C ASN A 32 4.99 9.89 -8.84
N SER A 33 4.15 9.08 -9.45
CA SER A 33 2.81 9.47 -9.94
C SER A 33 1.85 9.98 -8.87
N ASN A 34 2.13 9.71 -7.60
CA ASN A 34 1.30 10.12 -6.46
C ASN A 34 1.91 11.25 -5.64
N ILE A 35 3.00 11.86 -6.09
CA ILE A 35 3.65 12.97 -5.37
C ILE A 35 2.74 14.19 -5.44
N THR A 36 2.40 14.70 -4.24
CA THR A 36 1.49 15.84 -4.07
C THR A 36 2.22 17.18 -3.99
N ASP A 37 3.53 17.16 -3.64
CA ASP A 37 4.34 18.37 -3.44
C ASP A 37 5.76 18.14 -4.00
N GLN A 38 5.99 18.64 -5.20
CA GLN A 38 7.28 18.50 -5.89
C GLN A 38 8.38 19.36 -5.26
N THR A 39 8.03 20.54 -4.74
CA THR A 39 8.99 21.44 -4.06
C THR A 39 9.52 20.78 -2.80
N LYS A 40 8.62 20.25 -1.98
CA LYS A 40 9.00 19.50 -0.78
C LYS A 40 9.81 18.25 -1.12
N MET A 41 9.47 17.56 -2.22
CA MET A 41 10.24 16.40 -2.70
C MET A 41 11.69 16.78 -2.99
N ALA A 42 11.94 17.89 -3.70
CA ALA A 42 13.29 18.36 -4.00
C ALA A 42 14.08 18.69 -2.73
N ILE A 43 13.44 19.33 -1.74
CA ILE A 43 14.05 19.64 -0.44
C ILE A 43 14.44 18.34 0.29
N LEU A 44 13.55 17.36 0.34
CA LEU A 44 13.82 16.07 1.02
C LEU A 44 14.93 15.27 0.32
N ILE A 45 15.01 15.29 -1.02
CA ILE A 45 16.12 14.66 -1.75
C ILE A 45 17.45 15.35 -1.41
N LYS A 46 17.46 16.70 -1.30
CA LYS A 46 18.66 17.45 -0.89
C LYS A 46 19.05 17.11 0.55
N SER A 47 18.07 16.98 1.46
CA SER A 47 18.32 16.56 2.84
C SER A 47 18.94 15.17 2.91
N LEU A 48 18.52 14.20 2.07
CA LEU A 48 19.16 12.88 1.98
C LEU A 48 20.65 12.96 1.54
N ILE A 49 21.11 14.07 0.97
CA ILE A 49 22.51 14.23 0.57
C ILE A 49 23.34 14.82 1.70
N ASN A 50 22.79 15.83 2.38
CA ASN A 50 23.57 16.76 3.21
C ASN A 50 23.28 16.68 4.71
N ASP A 51 22.07 16.26 5.11
CA ASP A 51 21.56 16.56 6.46
C ASP A 51 21.37 15.32 7.34
N ILE A 52 21.58 14.11 6.80
CA ILE A 52 21.40 12.87 7.57
C ILE A 52 22.64 12.59 8.40
N ARG A 53 22.50 12.67 9.73
CA ARG A 53 23.57 12.40 10.71
C ARG A 53 23.27 11.20 11.60
N SER A 54 22.00 10.79 11.66
CA SER A 54 21.52 9.67 12.48
C SER A 54 20.45 8.87 11.75
N ILE A 55 20.18 7.67 12.26
CA ILE A 55 19.04 6.87 11.76
C ILE A 55 17.71 7.58 12.00
N ASP A 56 17.61 8.38 13.06
CA ASP A 56 16.40 9.16 13.36
C ASP A 56 16.14 10.25 12.31
N ASP A 57 17.19 10.90 11.80
CA ASP A 57 17.05 11.87 10.72
C ASP A 57 16.57 11.20 9.44
N LEU A 58 17.12 10.02 9.13
CA LEU A 58 16.68 9.22 7.99
C LEU A 58 15.22 8.77 8.16
N THR A 59 14.82 8.38 9.38
CA THR A 59 13.43 8.00 9.72
C THR A 59 12.47 9.17 9.49
N LYS A 60 12.81 10.36 9.98
CA LYS A 60 12.00 11.57 9.79
C LYS A 60 11.84 11.88 8.29
N THR A 61 12.96 11.87 7.56
CA THR A 61 12.97 12.14 6.11
C THR A 61 12.14 11.10 5.33
N ALA A 62 12.28 9.81 5.64
CA ALA A 62 11.48 8.74 5.04
C ALA A 62 9.98 8.88 5.34
N LYS A 63 9.61 9.31 6.56
CA LYS A 63 8.21 9.60 6.92
C LYS A 63 7.65 10.77 6.10
N GLU A 64 8.41 11.84 5.94
CA GLU A 64 7.98 13.01 5.15
C GLU A 64 7.85 12.65 3.65
N LEU A 65 8.79 11.88 3.09
CA LEU A 65 8.68 11.36 1.72
C LEU A 65 7.38 10.56 1.49
N ARG A 66 6.99 9.74 2.47
CA ARG A 66 5.72 9.00 2.40
C ARG A 66 4.49 9.90 2.46
N LYS A 67 4.50 10.94 3.31
CA LYS A 67 3.40 11.90 3.43
C LYS A 67 3.11 12.62 2.12
N ILE A 68 4.13 12.91 1.33
CA ILE A 68 3.99 13.54 0.01
C ILE A 68 3.69 12.55 -1.12
N GLY A 69 3.49 11.26 -0.82
CA GLY A 69 3.02 10.26 -1.79
C GLY A 69 4.02 9.19 -2.21
N MET A 70 5.25 9.14 -1.65
CA MET A 70 6.24 8.11 -1.92
C MET A 70 5.97 6.80 -1.14
N ASN A 71 4.76 6.26 -1.28
CA ASN A 71 4.27 5.12 -0.47
C ASN A 71 5.09 3.83 -0.63
N GLY A 72 5.68 3.59 -1.80
CA GLY A 72 6.49 2.40 -2.07
C GLY A 72 7.80 2.34 -1.28
N LEU A 73 8.26 3.47 -0.73
CA LEU A 73 9.50 3.54 0.03
C LEU A 73 9.48 2.67 1.29
N ASN A 74 8.31 2.52 1.91
CA ASN A 74 8.17 1.78 3.16
C ASN A 74 8.50 0.28 3.04
N VAL A 75 8.33 -0.29 1.85
CA VAL A 75 8.68 -1.71 1.59
C VAL A 75 10.18 -1.95 1.79
N TYR A 76 11.00 -0.94 1.53
CA TYR A 76 12.45 -1.00 1.70
C TYR A 76 12.88 -0.42 3.06
N TYR A 77 12.34 0.75 3.42
CA TYR A 77 12.82 1.48 4.58
C TYR A 77 12.60 0.72 5.90
N THR A 78 11.39 0.23 6.16
CA THR A 78 11.06 -0.44 7.43
C THR A 78 11.92 -1.69 7.71
N PRO A 79 12.14 -2.62 6.74
CA PRO A 79 13.08 -3.72 6.96
C PRO A 79 14.52 -3.24 7.24
N LEU A 80 14.98 -2.22 6.52
CA LEU A 80 16.36 -1.74 6.62
C LEU A 80 16.61 -0.92 7.89
N GLU A 81 15.64 -0.17 8.39
CA GLU A 81 15.69 0.47 9.70
C GLU A 81 15.87 -0.55 10.82
N LYS A 82 15.13 -1.66 10.76
CA LYS A 82 15.29 -2.75 11.72
C LYS A 82 16.62 -3.48 11.58
N LEU A 83 17.07 -3.67 10.32
CA LEU A 83 18.40 -4.24 10.08
C LEU A 83 19.50 -3.38 10.68
N TYR A 84 19.40 -2.05 10.52
CA TYR A 84 20.36 -1.13 11.12
C TYR A 84 20.47 -1.33 12.63
N HIS A 85 19.35 -1.32 13.35
CA HIS A 85 19.36 -1.53 14.80
C HIS A 85 19.88 -2.91 15.20
N TYR A 86 19.53 -3.94 14.43
CA TYR A 86 20.02 -5.30 14.66
C TYR A 86 21.55 -5.37 14.54
N LEU A 87 22.12 -4.87 13.44
CA LEU A 87 23.55 -4.93 13.17
C LEU A 87 24.36 -4.07 14.14
N VAL A 88 23.86 -2.89 14.52
CA VAL A 88 24.50 -2.04 15.55
C VAL A 88 24.50 -2.75 16.91
N THR A 89 23.39 -3.41 17.28
CA THR A 89 23.32 -4.18 18.53
C THR A 89 24.19 -5.45 18.49
N PHE A 90 24.32 -6.07 17.31
CA PHE A 90 25.20 -7.21 17.07
C PHE A 90 26.69 -6.86 17.30
N GLY A 91 27.06 -5.58 17.08
CA GLY A 91 28.39 -5.08 17.34
C GLY A 91 29.41 -5.36 16.24
N ALA A 92 28.95 -5.45 14.98
CA ALA A 92 29.83 -5.57 13.82
C ALA A 92 30.83 -4.39 13.77
N ALA A 93 32.08 -4.67 13.46
CA ALA A 93 33.13 -3.66 13.37
C ALA A 93 33.31 -3.13 11.92
N SER A 94 32.92 -3.92 10.92
CA SER A 94 33.07 -3.61 9.48
C SER A 94 31.87 -4.09 8.69
N MET A 95 31.56 -3.41 7.60
CA MET A 95 30.55 -3.85 6.63
C MET A 95 30.88 -5.23 6.02
N LYS A 96 32.16 -5.61 5.98
CA LYS A 96 32.63 -6.92 5.44
C LYS A 96 32.28 -8.10 6.34
N GLU A 97 31.90 -7.85 7.57
CA GLU A 97 31.47 -8.93 8.50
C GLU A 97 30.04 -9.38 8.25
N ILE A 98 29.27 -8.65 7.45
CA ILE A 98 27.89 -8.99 7.16
C ILE A 98 27.87 -10.09 6.09
N ASP A 99 27.36 -11.25 6.44
CA ASP A 99 27.17 -12.39 5.56
C ASP A 99 25.70 -12.85 5.51
N GLU A 100 25.42 -13.91 4.75
CA GLU A 100 24.07 -14.48 4.65
C GLU A 100 23.57 -15.08 5.97
N GLU A 101 24.46 -15.61 6.83
CA GLU A 101 24.09 -16.23 8.11
C GLU A 101 23.55 -15.15 9.08
N ILE A 102 24.26 -14.06 9.24
CA ILE A 102 23.82 -12.90 10.03
C ILE A 102 22.48 -12.33 9.52
N LEU A 103 22.31 -12.27 8.20
CA LEU A 103 21.06 -11.81 7.59
C LEU A 103 19.90 -12.79 7.76
N GLN A 104 20.16 -14.09 7.79
CA GLN A 104 19.17 -15.12 8.09
C GLN A 104 18.72 -15.03 9.55
N ASP A 105 19.64 -14.85 10.48
CA ASP A 105 19.35 -14.65 11.91
C ASP A 105 18.51 -13.39 12.14
N PHE A 106 18.88 -12.28 11.48
CA PHE A 106 18.05 -11.10 11.47
C PHE A 106 16.64 -11.37 10.95
N LEU A 107 16.50 -12.06 9.82
CA LEU A 107 15.20 -12.35 9.24
C LEU A 107 14.35 -13.23 10.17
N ILE A 108 14.93 -14.26 10.78
CA ILE A 108 14.23 -15.10 11.75
C ILE A 108 13.74 -14.27 12.93
N THR A 109 14.62 -13.46 13.51
CA THR A 109 14.31 -12.63 14.69
C THR A 109 13.26 -11.55 14.36
N ALA A 110 13.48 -10.78 13.28
CA ALA A 110 12.65 -9.61 12.96
C ALA A 110 11.30 -9.96 12.33
N THR A 111 11.13 -11.23 11.85
CA THR A 111 9.94 -11.60 11.09
C THR A 111 9.14 -12.77 11.66
N SER A 112 9.49 -13.30 12.83
CA SER A 112 8.86 -14.48 13.44
C SER A 112 7.33 -14.41 13.47
N ASN A 113 6.76 -13.26 13.82
CA ASN A 113 5.33 -13.03 13.96
C ASN A 113 4.68 -12.37 12.72
N LEU A 114 5.40 -12.28 11.60
CA LEU A 114 4.90 -11.61 10.40
C LEU A 114 4.33 -12.60 9.38
N SER A 115 3.43 -12.10 8.52
CA SER A 115 2.90 -12.90 7.41
C SER A 115 3.99 -13.22 6.38
N ASP A 116 3.85 -14.34 5.65
CA ASP A 116 4.79 -14.75 4.60
C ASP A 116 4.99 -13.67 3.53
N ALA A 117 3.92 -12.92 3.18
CA ALA A 117 4.03 -11.79 2.27
C ALA A 117 4.94 -10.70 2.82
N THR A 118 4.87 -10.41 4.12
CA THR A 118 5.74 -9.44 4.78
C THR A 118 7.17 -9.96 4.88
N LYS A 119 7.35 -11.24 5.22
CA LYS A 119 8.67 -11.90 5.21
C LYS A 119 9.35 -11.80 3.85
N LYS A 120 8.60 -12.05 2.75
CA LYS A 120 9.10 -11.86 1.38
C LYS A 120 9.55 -10.42 1.11
N ASN A 121 8.82 -9.43 1.60
CA ASN A 121 9.22 -8.03 1.45
C ASN A 121 10.54 -7.73 2.19
N TYR A 122 10.73 -8.27 3.39
CA TYR A 122 12.00 -8.13 4.13
C TYR A 122 13.15 -8.74 3.33
N ARG A 123 13.00 -9.97 2.86
CA ARG A 123 14.02 -10.63 2.02
C ARG A 123 14.36 -9.80 0.78
N ILE A 124 13.33 -9.31 0.05
CA ILE A 124 13.52 -8.49 -1.15
C ILE A 124 14.25 -7.18 -0.80
N ALA A 125 13.93 -6.54 0.33
CA ALA A 125 14.59 -5.32 0.76
C ALA A 125 16.08 -5.55 1.00
N LEU A 126 16.46 -6.65 1.69
CA LEU A 126 17.86 -7.01 1.94
C LEU A 126 18.61 -7.28 0.63
N ILE A 127 18.13 -8.20 -0.19
CA ILE A 127 18.77 -8.53 -1.48
C ILE A 127 18.95 -7.27 -2.35
N THR A 128 17.94 -6.41 -2.38
CA THR A 128 18.00 -5.19 -3.18
C THR A 128 19.01 -4.18 -2.61
N PHE A 129 19.12 -4.11 -1.29
CA PHE A 129 20.06 -3.22 -0.61
C PHE A 129 21.52 -3.66 -0.82
N PHE A 130 21.85 -4.91 -0.54
CA PHE A 130 23.19 -5.43 -0.73
C PHE A 130 23.59 -5.46 -2.20
N GLY A 131 22.68 -5.84 -3.10
CA GLY A 131 22.91 -5.74 -4.55
C GLY A 131 23.08 -4.29 -5.06
N TYR A 132 22.55 -3.29 -4.37
CA TYR A 132 22.87 -1.90 -4.62
C TYR A 132 24.28 -1.56 -4.16
N ILE A 133 24.69 -2.00 -2.97
CA ILE A 133 26.04 -1.79 -2.47
C ILE A 133 27.04 -2.43 -3.42
N ASP A 134 26.84 -3.68 -3.84
CA ASP A 134 27.72 -4.40 -4.77
C ASP A 134 27.96 -3.67 -6.08
N LYS A 135 26.98 -2.88 -6.53
CA LYS A 135 27.09 -2.04 -7.73
C LYS A 135 27.83 -0.73 -7.50
N GLN A 136 27.79 -0.21 -6.28
CA GLN A 136 28.30 1.13 -5.95
C GLN A 136 29.60 1.11 -5.16
N ASN A 137 29.97 -0.01 -4.55
CA ASN A 137 31.22 -0.10 -3.81
C ASN A 137 32.43 -0.26 -4.75
N GLY A 138 33.59 0.11 -4.25
CA GLY A 138 34.87 -0.10 -4.90
C GLY A 138 35.97 0.54 -4.06
N GLU A 139 37.05 -0.20 -3.84
CA GLU A 139 38.24 0.29 -3.15
C GLU A 139 39.18 0.98 -4.15
N GLU A 140 40.01 1.91 -3.65
CA GLU A 140 41.00 2.66 -4.46
C GLU A 140 42.00 1.74 -5.17
N ASN A 141 42.25 0.55 -4.63
CA ASN A 141 43.17 -0.45 -5.18
C ASN A 141 42.53 -1.42 -6.20
N GLY A 142 41.31 -1.16 -6.64
CA GLY A 142 40.63 -1.99 -7.65
C GLY A 142 40.05 -3.32 -7.12
N ASN A 143 40.25 -3.65 -5.82
CA ASN A 143 39.63 -4.80 -5.21
C ASN A 143 38.13 -4.54 -4.96
N LEU A 144 37.28 -5.37 -5.57
CA LEU A 144 35.84 -5.32 -5.39
C LEU A 144 35.45 -6.37 -4.36
N TYR A 145 34.91 -5.91 -3.21
CA TYR A 145 34.17 -6.81 -2.32
C TYR A 145 32.75 -6.97 -2.85
N ARG A 146 32.24 -8.19 -2.88
CA ARG A 146 30.86 -8.48 -3.23
C ARG A 146 30.21 -9.27 -2.12
N PHE A 147 29.03 -8.84 -1.74
CA PHE A 147 28.20 -9.56 -0.78
C PHE A 147 27.54 -10.78 -1.42
N ASP A 148 27.13 -10.68 -2.70
CA ASP A 148 26.44 -11.73 -3.46
C ASP A 148 25.28 -12.38 -2.67
N ILE A 149 24.51 -11.56 -1.94
CA ILE A 149 23.41 -12.01 -1.06
C ILE A 149 22.23 -12.48 -1.89
N GLU A 150 21.90 -13.76 -1.81
CA GLU A 150 20.76 -14.38 -2.50
C GLU A 150 19.65 -14.85 -1.56
N LEU A 151 19.98 -15.28 -0.35
CA LEU A 151 19.07 -15.79 0.67
C LEU A 151 18.16 -16.91 0.14
N LYS A 152 18.70 -17.77 -0.74
CA LYS A 152 17.95 -18.85 -1.41
C LYS A 152 17.40 -19.88 -0.42
N ASN A 153 18.21 -20.22 0.58
CA ASN A 153 17.93 -21.28 1.54
C ASN A 153 17.21 -20.79 2.80
N TRP A 154 16.75 -19.53 2.82
CA TRP A 154 16.02 -19.05 3.98
C TRP A 154 14.67 -19.76 4.13
N GLY A 155 14.59 -20.69 5.10
CA GLY A 155 13.43 -21.55 5.36
C GLY A 155 12.18 -20.83 5.90
N GLY A 156 12.27 -19.56 6.23
CA GLY A 156 11.12 -18.76 6.68
C GLY A 156 10.00 -18.58 5.64
N LEU A 157 10.24 -19.04 4.39
CA LEU A 157 9.26 -19.10 3.30
C LEU A 157 8.89 -20.54 2.93
N SER A 158 9.35 -21.54 3.69
CA SER A 158 9.05 -22.94 3.43
C SER A 158 7.60 -23.25 3.77
N GLY A 159 6.84 -23.30 2.79
CA GLY A 159 5.51 -23.85 2.75
C GLY A 159 4.91 -23.41 1.44
N LYS A 160 4.44 -24.32 0.64
CA LYS A 160 3.32 -24.05 -0.25
C LYS A 160 2.24 -23.51 0.68
N SER A 161 2.28 -22.20 1.00
CA SER A 161 1.14 -21.50 1.51
C SER A 161 0.06 -21.77 0.49
N GLY A 162 -0.75 -22.78 0.78
CA GLY A 162 -1.94 -23.03 -0.01
C GLY A 162 -2.58 -21.66 -0.08
N THR A 163 -2.71 -21.11 -1.26
CA THR A 163 -3.30 -19.79 -1.49
C THR A 163 -4.67 -19.87 -0.84
N LYS A 164 -4.78 -19.40 0.42
CA LYS A 164 -6.06 -19.33 1.10
C LYS A 164 -6.94 -18.51 0.17
N LEU A 165 -7.92 -19.15 -0.42
CA LEU A 165 -8.88 -18.46 -1.27
C LEU A 165 -9.37 -17.22 -0.51
N PRO A 166 -9.37 -16.05 -1.15
CA PRO A 166 -9.81 -14.84 -0.48
C PRO A 166 -11.23 -15.07 0.06
N SER A 167 -11.46 -14.81 1.34
CA SER A 167 -12.80 -14.86 1.89
C SER A 167 -13.69 -13.83 1.18
N PHE A 168 -14.93 -14.21 0.89
CA PHE A 168 -15.93 -13.34 0.27
C PHE A 168 -17.31 -13.60 0.90
N MET A 169 -18.27 -12.71 0.67
CA MET A 169 -19.66 -12.93 1.04
C MET A 169 -20.38 -13.72 -0.05
N ASN A 170 -21.13 -14.75 0.33
CA ASN A 170 -22.09 -15.40 -0.54
C ASN A 170 -23.29 -14.45 -0.79
N LYS A 171 -24.25 -14.87 -1.62
CA LYS A 171 -25.39 -14.04 -2.03
C LYS A 171 -26.28 -13.64 -0.82
N ASP A 172 -26.52 -14.56 0.11
CA ASP A 172 -27.34 -14.29 1.30
C ASP A 172 -26.65 -13.35 2.28
N GLU A 173 -25.34 -13.53 2.46
CA GLU A 173 -24.51 -12.62 3.27
C GLU A 173 -24.48 -11.21 2.65
N VAL A 174 -24.43 -11.07 1.31
CA VAL A 174 -24.52 -9.76 0.66
C VAL A 174 -25.87 -9.10 0.90
N ASN A 175 -26.97 -9.85 0.76
CA ASN A 175 -28.30 -9.32 1.04
C ASN A 175 -28.40 -8.82 2.49
N LYS A 176 -27.98 -9.64 3.46
CA LYS A 176 -27.95 -9.29 4.88
C LYS A 176 -27.06 -8.06 5.16
N PHE A 177 -25.90 -7.99 4.50
CA PHE A 177 -24.99 -6.84 4.60
C PHE A 177 -25.66 -5.55 4.08
N ILE A 178 -26.34 -5.60 2.95
CA ILE A 178 -27.04 -4.44 2.36
C ILE A 178 -28.25 -4.01 3.19
N GLU A 179 -29.03 -4.95 3.71
CA GLU A 179 -30.13 -4.66 4.64
C GLU A 179 -29.61 -3.94 5.87
N THR A 180 -28.57 -4.49 6.50
CA THR A 180 -27.93 -3.87 7.66
C THR A 180 -27.35 -2.49 7.33
N LEU A 181 -26.70 -2.34 6.17
CA LEU A 181 -26.14 -1.05 5.72
C LEU A 181 -27.22 0.04 5.59
N ASN A 182 -28.41 -0.34 5.08
CA ASN A 182 -29.48 0.62 4.85
C ASN A 182 -30.10 1.14 6.16
N ILE A 183 -30.13 0.31 7.20
CA ILE A 183 -30.72 0.68 8.52
C ILE A 183 -29.67 1.10 9.55
N TYR A 184 -28.37 0.98 9.22
CA TYR A 184 -27.30 1.29 10.18
C TYR A 184 -27.37 2.75 10.63
N PRO A 185 -27.24 3.03 11.94
CA PRO A 185 -27.42 4.38 12.50
C PRO A 185 -26.22 5.27 12.28
N PHE A 186 -25.93 5.57 11.02
CA PHE A 186 -24.97 6.62 10.68
C PHE A 186 -25.49 8.00 11.09
N GLY A 187 -24.59 8.91 11.45
CA GLY A 187 -24.98 10.29 11.66
C GLY A 187 -25.68 10.86 10.41
N ALA A 188 -26.85 11.48 10.62
CA ALA A 188 -27.79 11.88 9.56
C ALA A 188 -27.15 12.64 8.39
N LYS A 189 -26.16 13.53 8.67
CA LYS A 189 -25.46 14.31 7.63
C LYS A 189 -24.56 13.50 6.70
N LEU A 190 -24.13 12.31 7.12
CA LEU A 190 -23.13 11.51 6.41
C LEU A 190 -23.66 10.12 6.00
N ALA A 191 -24.88 9.79 6.41
CA ALA A 191 -25.47 8.47 6.19
C ALA A 191 -25.51 8.10 4.69
N ALA A 192 -26.05 8.96 3.86
CA ALA A 192 -26.16 8.73 2.42
C ALA A 192 -24.78 8.56 1.77
N ARG A 193 -23.80 9.40 2.11
CA ARG A 193 -22.42 9.28 1.63
C ARG A 193 -21.82 7.93 2.01
N ASN A 194 -21.98 7.52 3.27
CA ASN A 194 -21.37 6.29 3.77
C ASN A 194 -21.99 5.05 3.13
N ARG A 195 -23.31 5.05 2.92
CA ARG A 195 -23.99 3.99 2.18
C ARG A 195 -23.55 3.95 0.71
N LEU A 196 -23.49 5.11 0.07
CA LEU A 196 -23.13 5.25 -1.33
C LEU A 196 -21.73 4.72 -1.63
N ILE A 197 -20.71 5.11 -0.84
CA ILE A 197 -19.33 4.64 -1.07
C ILE A 197 -19.19 3.13 -0.88
N ILE A 198 -19.87 2.54 0.10
CA ILE A 198 -19.87 1.11 0.36
C ILE A 198 -20.55 0.36 -0.81
N LYS A 199 -21.71 0.83 -1.27
CA LYS A 199 -22.43 0.26 -2.43
C LYS A 199 -21.59 0.32 -3.70
N ILE A 200 -20.95 1.45 -3.99
CA ILE A 200 -20.06 1.58 -5.15
C ILE A 200 -18.94 0.55 -5.10
N ILE A 201 -18.23 0.42 -3.98
CA ILE A 201 -17.14 -0.56 -3.87
C ILE A 201 -17.66 -2.00 -4.03
N LEU A 202 -18.79 -2.32 -3.40
CA LEU A 202 -19.36 -3.68 -3.44
C LEU A 202 -19.87 -4.07 -4.83
N TYR A 203 -20.56 -3.17 -5.53
CA TYR A 203 -21.21 -3.49 -6.81
C TYR A 203 -20.35 -3.24 -8.05
N THR A 204 -19.21 -2.54 -7.91
CA THR A 204 -18.31 -2.25 -9.04
C THR A 204 -16.91 -2.81 -8.85
N GLY A 205 -16.57 -3.28 -7.66
CA GLY A 205 -15.25 -3.80 -7.36
C GLY A 205 -14.11 -2.78 -7.43
N VAL A 206 -14.41 -1.49 -7.44
CA VAL A 206 -13.38 -0.44 -7.46
C VAL A 206 -12.49 -0.50 -6.21
N ARG A 207 -11.21 -0.13 -6.34
CA ARG A 207 -10.33 -0.02 -5.16
C ARG A 207 -10.78 1.16 -4.31
N VAL A 208 -10.63 1.05 -2.98
CA VAL A 208 -10.99 2.15 -2.06
C VAL A 208 -10.26 3.46 -2.44
N THR A 209 -9.00 3.38 -2.84
CA THR A 209 -8.24 4.55 -3.30
C THR A 209 -8.79 5.18 -4.58
N GLU A 210 -9.37 4.39 -5.45
CA GLU A 210 -10.03 4.86 -6.69
C GLU A 210 -11.37 5.51 -6.34
N ALA A 211 -12.18 4.84 -5.50
CA ALA A 211 -13.46 5.39 -5.03
C ALA A 211 -13.29 6.75 -4.34
N LEU A 212 -12.29 6.89 -3.49
CA LEU A 212 -11.99 8.13 -2.77
C LEU A 212 -11.51 9.29 -3.66
N LYS A 213 -11.06 9.00 -4.88
CA LYS A 213 -10.60 10.01 -5.85
C LYS A 213 -11.66 10.37 -6.89
N LEU A 214 -12.83 9.74 -6.83
CA LEU A 214 -13.92 10.04 -7.78
C LEU A 214 -14.39 11.49 -7.64
N ASN A 215 -14.56 12.14 -8.78
CA ASN A 215 -15.14 13.46 -8.90
C ASN A 215 -16.56 13.35 -9.46
N MET A 216 -17.34 14.41 -9.34
CA MET A 216 -18.71 14.45 -9.90
C MET A 216 -18.75 14.20 -11.38
N LYS A 217 -17.80 14.73 -12.15
CA LYS A 217 -17.69 14.54 -13.60
C LYS A 217 -17.40 13.12 -14.04
N ASP A 218 -16.89 12.29 -13.12
CA ASP A 218 -16.56 10.89 -13.42
C ASP A 218 -17.81 9.98 -13.40
N PHE A 219 -18.97 10.52 -12.97
CA PHE A 219 -20.27 9.84 -12.95
C PHE A 219 -21.13 10.36 -14.10
N VAL A 220 -21.41 9.49 -15.08
CA VAL A 220 -22.28 9.79 -16.20
C VAL A 220 -23.49 8.89 -16.09
N LYS A 221 -24.69 9.49 -16.13
CA LYS A 221 -25.94 8.70 -16.18
C LYS A 221 -26.24 8.33 -17.64
N GLU A 222 -26.44 7.05 -17.88
CA GLU A 222 -26.88 6.48 -19.15
C GLU A 222 -28.07 5.56 -18.88
N ASP A 223 -29.26 5.93 -19.32
CA ASP A 223 -30.51 5.22 -19.08
C ASP A 223 -30.73 4.85 -17.60
N ASP A 224 -30.72 3.56 -17.26
CA ASP A 224 -30.95 2.98 -15.95
C ASP A 224 -29.64 2.64 -15.20
N ILE A 225 -28.47 3.06 -15.75
CA ILE A 225 -27.16 2.81 -15.17
C ILE A 225 -26.38 4.11 -14.96
N TYR A 226 -25.44 4.07 -14.02
CA TYR A 226 -24.36 5.04 -13.93
C TYR A 226 -23.07 4.42 -14.43
N VAL A 227 -22.44 5.09 -15.38
CA VAL A 227 -21.11 4.79 -15.91
C VAL A 227 -20.10 5.60 -15.11
N ILE A 228 -19.15 4.94 -14.49
CA ILE A 228 -18.15 5.54 -13.61
C ILE A 228 -16.78 5.45 -14.29
N GLN A 229 -16.21 6.59 -14.64
CA GLN A 229 -14.87 6.68 -15.20
C GLN A 229 -13.82 6.58 -14.07
N ILE A 230 -12.95 5.60 -14.12
CA ILE A 230 -11.97 5.31 -13.08
C ILE A 230 -10.57 5.47 -13.65
N LYS A 231 -9.74 6.21 -12.94
CA LYS A 231 -8.29 6.27 -13.21
C LYS A 231 -7.58 5.22 -12.35
N GLY A 232 -7.19 4.11 -12.98
CA GLY A 232 -6.52 3.00 -12.33
C GLY A 232 -5.02 3.24 -12.06
N LYS A 233 -4.33 2.21 -11.56
CA LYS A 233 -2.88 2.24 -11.34
C LYS A 233 -2.15 2.47 -12.67
N GLY A 234 -1.17 3.36 -12.67
CA GLY A 234 -0.44 3.73 -13.89
C GLY A 234 -1.24 4.64 -14.85
N ASN A 235 -2.28 5.34 -14.34
CA ASN A 235 -3.16 6.25 -15.12
C ASN A 235 -3.94 5.55 -16.25
N LYS A 236 -4.11 4.22 -16.20
CA LYS A 236 -4.92 3.47 -17.16
C LYS A 236 -6.40 3.74 -16.88
N PRO A 237 -7.16 4.31 -17.84
CA PRO A 237 -8.59 4.52 -17.66
C PRO A 237 -9.33 3.18 -17.73
N ARG A 238 -10.36 3.03 -16.93
CA ARG A 238 -11.36 1.96 -17.05
C ARG A 238 -12.74 2.47 -16.67
N VAL A 239 -13.73 1.73 -17.03
CA VAL A 239 -15.13 2.02 -16.73
C VAL A 239 -15.68 0.98 -15.77
N ALA A 240 -16.49 1.42 -14.82
CA ALA A 240 -17.34 0.57 -14.01
C ALA A 240 -18.80 1.01 -14.16
N MET A 241 -19.72 0.07 -14.04
CA MET A 241 -21.15 0.34 -14.21
C MET A 241 -21.91 -0.08 -12.96
N ILE A 242 -22.92 0.71 -12.59
CA ILE A 242 -23.80 0.39 -11.47
C ILE A 242 -25.24 0.78 -11.82
N LYS A 243 -26.20 -0.08 -11.51
CA LYS A 243 -27.60 0.21 -11.75
C LYS A 243 -28.08 1.39 -10.93
N GLU A 244 -28.86 2.27 -11.53
CA GLU A 244 -29.41 3.46 -10.87
C GLU A 244 -30.18 3.10 -9.60
N ASN A 245 -31.03 2.09 -9.65
CA ASN A 245 -31.89 1.69 -8.53
C ASN A 245 -31.10 1.29 -7.26
N VAL A 246 -29.83 0.89 -7.39
CA VAL A 246 -28.98 0.51 -6.26
C VAL A 246 -28.52 1.72 -5.46
N ILE A 247 -28.27 2.85 -6.11
CA ILE A 247 -27.61 4.01 -5.51
C ILE A 247 -28.42 5.30 -5.57
N LYS A 248 -29.52 5.37 -6.33
CA LYS A 248 -30.28 6.60 -6.61
C LYS A 248 -30.62 7.39 -5.35
N SER A 249 -31.26 6.77 -4.38
CA SER A 249 -31.67 7.44 -3.15
C SER A 249 -30.49 8.02 -2.39
N ASP A 250 -29.44 7.22 -2.18
CA ASP A 250 -28.25 7.67 -1.45
C ASP A 250 -27.47 8.73 -2.23
N LEU A 251 -27.43 8.61 -3.58
CA LEU A 251 -26.75 9.59 -4.43
C LEU A 251 -27.45 10.94 -4.37
N LEU A 252 -28.76 10.99 -4.55
CA LEU A 252 -29.52 12.24 -4.53
C LEU A 252 -29.45 12.92 -3.16
N ASP A 253 -29.69 12.17 -2.08
CA ASP A 253 -29.59 12.72 -0.71
C ASP A 253 -28.18 13.25 -0.40
N TRP A 254 -27.13 12.55 -0.88
CA TRP A 254 -25.76 13.05 -0.69
C TRP A 254 -25.46 14.29 -1.52
N LEU A 255 -25.94 14.37 -2.77
CA LEU A 255 -25.72 15.52 -3.65
C LEU A 255 -26.33 16.80 -3.10
N GLU A 256 -27.46 16.72 -2.40
CA GLU A 256 -28.10 17.85 -1.75
C GLU A 256 -27.29 18.38 -0.54
N ARG A 257 -26.63 17.47 0.20
CA ARG A 257 -25.99 17.80 1.49
C ARG A 257 -24.49 17.98 1.44
N ARG A 258 -23.85 17.55 0.33
CA ARG A 258 -22.38 17.54 0.23
C ARG A 258 -21.79 18.93 0.14
N PRO A 259 -20.54 19.14 0.59
CA PRO A 259 -19.79 20.35 0.29
C PRO A 259 -19.66 20.56 -1.23
N LYS A 260 -19.68 21.80 -1.69
CA LYS A 260 -19.53 22.18 -3.10
C LYS A 260 -18.07 22.07 -3.54
N VAL A 261 -17.55 20.86 -3.59
CA VAL A 261 -16.18 20.54 -4.03
C VAL A 261 -16.23 19.53 -5.18
N ASN A 262 -15.13 19.37 -5.93
CA ASN A 262 -15.08 18.43 -7.06
C ASN A 262 -15.17 16.96 -6.62
N LEU A 263 -14.58 16.60 -5.46
CA LEU A 263 -14.61 15.25 -4.94
C LEU A 263 -16.04 14.77 -4.66
N LEU A 264 -16.43 13.61 -5.16
CA LEU A 264 -17.71 13.00 -4.83
C LEU A 264 -17.78 12.63 -3.33
N PHE A 265 -16.71 12.04 -2.79
CA PHE A 265 -16.63 11.63 -1.38
C PHE A 265 -15.67 12.52 -0.60
N SER A 266 -16.23 13.51 0.06
CA SER A 266 -15.47 14.41 0.95
C SER A 266 -15.97 14.33 2.40
N ASN A 267 -15.15 14.80 3.34
CA ASN A 267 -15.61 15.11 4.69
C ASN A 267 -16.41 16.43 4.70
N GLN A 268 -16.88 16.86 5.86
CA GLN A 268 -17.65 18.10 6.00
C GLN A 268 -16.87 19.38 5.63
N LYS A 269 -15.52 19.30 5.64
CA LYS A 269 -14.63 20.39 5.25
C LYS A 269 -14.29 20.38 3.75
N GLY A 270 -14.82 19.41 2.98
CA GLY A 270 -14.52 19.25 1.57
C GLY A 270 -13.22 18.46 1.28
N GLU A 271 -12.57 17.92 2.29
CA GLU A 271 -11.33 17.17 2.14
C GLU A 271 -11.57 15.68 1.82
N GLN A 272 -10.60 15.02 1.18
CA GLN A 272 -10.67 13.61 0.85
C GLN A 272 -10.72 12.74 2.12
N LEU A 273 -11.56 11.70 2.08
CA LEU A 273 -11.64 10.71 3.15
C LEU A 273 -10.38 9.82 3.19
N SER A 274 -10.04 9.33 4.38
CA SER A 274 -8.98 8.34 4.54
C SER A 274 -9.49 6.92 4.23
N GLN A 275 -8.59 6.02 3.79
CA GLN A 275 -8.91 4.62 3.62
C GLN A 275 -9.29 3.95 4.95
N ALA A 276 -8.66 4.37 6.05
CA ALA A 276 -8.96 3.88 7.39
C ALA A 276 -10.42 4.17 7.79
N TYR A 277 -10.93 5.35 7.44
CA TYR A 277 -12.34 5.69 7.67
C TYR A 277 -13.28 4.71 6.96
N VAL A 278 -13.04 4.43 5.68
CA VAL A 278 -13.87 3.48 4.92
C VAL A 278 -13.72 2.05 5.46
N TYR A 279 -12.51 1.69 5.93
CA TYR A 279 -12.29 0.40 6.58
C TYR A 279 -13.19 0.26 7.83
N THR A 280 -13.18 1.26 8.72
CA THR A 280 -14.02 1.27 9.93
C THR A 280 -15.51 1.19 9.59
N LEU A 281 -15.97 1.91 8.55
CA LEU A 281 -17.37 1.82 8.10
C LEU A 281 -17.74 0.39 7.71
N VAL A 282 -16.95 -0.25 6.86
CA VAL A 282 -17.23 -1.62 6.38
C VAL A 282 -17.19 -2.61 7.54
N GLU A 283 -16.20 -2.50 8.41
CA GLU A 283 -16.07 -3.37 9.59
C GLU A 283 -17.28 -3.25 10.51
N SER A 284 -17.73 -2.03 10.79
CA SER A 284 -18.90 -1.79 11.63
C SER A 284 -20.17 -2.44 11.07
N ILE A 285 -20.37 -2.39 9.75
CA ILE A 285 -21.53 -3.04 9.11
C ILE A 285 -21.40 -4.56 9.16
N LEU A 286 -20.21 -5.14 8.93
CA LEU A 286 -19.97 -6.58 9.02
C LEU A 286 -20.29 -7.09 10.44
N ILE A 287 -19.87 -6.36 11.46
CA ILE A 287 -20.16 -6.69 12.87
C ILE A 287 -21.67 -6.61 13.13
N ALA A 288 -22.33 -5.53 12.74
CA ALA A 288 -23.77 -5.33 12.92
C ALA A 288 -24.60 -6.38 12.15
N ALA A 289 -24.13 -6.82 10.99
CA ALA A 289 -24.74 -7.90 10.22
C ALA A 289 -24.42 -9.30 10.77
N ASN A 290 -23.61 -9.41 11.82
CA ASN A 290 -23.11 -10.69 12.35
C ASN A 290 -22.45 -11.55 11.24
N ILE A 291 -21.63 -10.92 10.39
CA ILE A 291 -20.84 -11.58 9.35
C ILE A 291 -19.40 -11.66 9.83
N ASN A 292 -19.01 -12.84 10.31
CA ASN A 292 -17.65 -13.05 10.83
C ASN A 292 -16.73 -13.60 9.75
N LYS A 293 -15.81 -12.77 9.26
CA LYS A 293 -14.80 -13.13 8.25
C LYS A 293 -13.41 -12.69 8.73
N THR A 294 -12.39 -13.43 8.30
CA THR A 294 -10.99 -13.17 8.68
C THR A 294 -10.46 -11.86 8.13
N LYS A 295 -10.96 -11.43 6.96
CA LYS A 295 -10.64 -10.13 6.37
C LYS A 295 -11.87 -9.24 6.41
N LYS A 296 -11.68 -7.99 6.83
CA LYS A 296 -12.73 -6.98 6.94
C LYS A 296 -12.27 -5.73 6.20
N GLY A 297 -13.20 -4.95 5.69
CA GLY A 297 -12.89 -3.68 5.04
C GLY A 297 -13.07 -3.67 3.52
N PRO A 298 -12.70 -2.58 2.82
CA PRO A 298 -13.05 -2.36 1.42
C PRO A 298 -12.50 -3.40 0.43
N HIS A 299 -11.31 -3.94 0.69
CA HIS A 299 -10.76 -5.02 -0.15
C HIS A 299 -11.60 -6.30 -0.09
N PHE A 300 -12.21 -6.58 1.05
CA PHE A 300 -13.13 -7.71 1.20
C PHE A 300 -14.39 -7.54 0.33
N LEU A 301 -14.95 -6.33 0.25
CA LEU A 301 -16.08 -6.01 -0.66
C LEU A 301 -15.67 -6.21 -2.11
N ARG A 302 -14.49 -5.76 -2.51
CA ARG A 302 -13.97 -5.97 -3.87
C ARG A 302 -13.74 -7.46 -4.18
N HIS A 303 -13.25 -8.26 -3.23
CA HIS A 303 -13.15 -9.71 -3.39
C HIS A 303 -14.53 -10.37 -3.54
N THR A 304 -15.51 -9.90 -2.77
CA THR A 304 -16.91 -10.35 -2.91
C THR A 304 -17.44 -10.07 -4.31
N PHE A 305 -17.27 -8.85 -4.83
CA PHE A 305 -17.63 -8.50 -6.20
C PHE A 305 -16.98 -9.45 -7.21
N ALA A 306 -15.67 -9.63 -7.14
CA ALA A 306 -14.93 -10.48 -8.05
C ALA A 306 -15.41 -11.93 -8.03
N SER A 307 -15.64 -12.50 -6.84
CA SER A 307 -16.09 -13.87 -6.66
C SER A 307 -17.51 -14.06 -7.19
N LEU A 308 -18.42 -13.14 -6.89
CA LEU A 308 -19.81 -13.21 -7.38
C LEU A 308 -19.88 -13.02 -8.91
N LEU A 309 -19.08 -12.11 -9.47
CA LEU A 309 -18.98 -11.93 -10.92
C LEU A 309 -18.48 -13.21 -11.59
N TYR A 310 -17.41 -13.81 -11.07
CA TYR A 310 -16.88 -15.08 -11.57
C TYR A 310 -17.90 -16.22 -11.45
N MET A 311 -18.58 -16.34 -10.32
CA MET A 311 -19.60 -17.38 -10.13
C MET A 311 -20.73 -17.27 -11.16
N LYS A 312 -21.08 -16.04 -11.57
CA LYS A 312 -22.14 -15.78 -12.56
C LYS A 312 -21.64 -15.96 -13.99
N SER A 313 -20.47 -15.44 -14.35
CA SER A 313 -19.97 -15.40 -15.73
C SER A 313 -19.15 -16.64 -16.09
N LYS A 314 -18.47 -17.25 -15.11
CA LYS A 314 -17.44 -18.30 -15.31
C LYS A 314 -16.27 -17.84 -16.19
N ASP A 315 -16.08 -16.54 -16.34
CA ASP A 315 -15.09 -15.90 -17.19
C ASP A 315 -14.09 -15.10 -16.34
N LEU A 316 -12.83 -15.57 -16.30
CA LEU A 316 -11.75 -14.91 -15.57
C LEU A 316 -11.27 -13.64 -16.27
N VAL A 317 -11.35 -13.58 -17.60
CA VAL A 317 -10.92 -12.41 -18.38
C VAL A 317 -11.86 -11.25 -18.07
N LEU A 318 -13.17 -11.50 -18.12
CA LEU A 318 -14.19 -10.52 -17.75
C LEU A 318 -13.97 -9.98 -16.31
N VAL A 319 -13.64 -10.87 -15.37
CA VAL A 319 -13.34 -10.45 -13.97
C VAL A 319 -12.09 -9.60 -13.90
N GLN A 320 -11.02 -9.95 -14.62
CA GLN A 320 -9.78 -9.18 -14.66
C GLN A 320 -10.00 -7.78 -15.26
N GLU A 321 -10.74 -7.69 -16.36
CA GLU A 321 -11.10 -6.42 -17.00
C GLU A 321 -11.95 -5.54 -16.07
N ALA A 322 -12.99 -6.09 -15.46
CA ALA A 322 -13.84 -5.38 -14.52
C ALA A 322 -13.06 -4.85 -13.31
N LEU A 323 -12.04 -5.59 -12.88
CA LEU A 323 -11.17 -5.19 -11.79
C LEU A 323 -10.03 -4.25 -12.22
N GLY A 324 -9.71 -4.14 -13.51
CA GLY A 324 -8.61 -3.37 -14.05
C GLY A 324 -7.25 -3.97 -13.68
N HIS A 325 -7.09 -5.24 -13.99
CA HIS A 325 -5.83 -5.99 -13.87
C HIS A 325 -5.14 -6.09 -15.20
#